data_b72c38082a239f2b5351fa83101b4d1a
#
_entry.id   b72c38082a239f2b5351fa83101b4d1a
#
_cell.length_a   1.000
_cell.length_b   1.000
_cell.length_c   1.000
_cell.angle_alpha   90.00
_cell.angle_beta   90.00
_cell.angle_gamma   90.00
#
_symmetry.space_group_name_H-M   'P 1'
#
loop_
_entity.id
_entity.type
_entity.pdbx_description
1 polymer ?
#
loop_
_entity_poly.entity_id
_entity_poly.type
_entity_poly.pdbx_seq_one_letter_code
_entity_poly.pdbx_strand_id
1 'polypeptide(L)'
;VTTDKSGRTSAGILLWRHRNHRLEVLLAHQGGPQWVNKDLGHWTIPKGEVEQAEELVAVARREFAEETGYQLPDTPLVELGEIRQKSGKLVLAWAARGDLDATTAVSNTYQMEWPPRSGRVETFPEIDRVEWFTLNQARRKLKAAQVPFLDRLQAAIAADR
;
A
#
# COMPACT_ATOMS: atom_id res chain seq x y z
N VAL A 1 12.64 -12.15 10.03
CA VAL A 1 11.66 -11.07 10.18
C VAL A 1 11.74 -10.52 11.59
N THR A 2 12.08 -9.25 11.68
CA THR A 2 12.20 -8.55 12.96
C THR A 2 10.83 -8.00 13.32
N THR A 3 10.29 -8.44 14.45
CA THR A 3 9.09 -7.79 14.98
C THR A 3 9.48 -6.44 15.54
N ASP A 4 8.70 -5.45 15.18
CA ASP A 4 8.81 -4.11 15.74
C ASP A 4 8.58 -4.18 17.26
N LYS A 5 9.38 -3.43 18.03
CA LYS A 5 9.22 -3.35 19.47
C LYS A 5 7.87 -2.77 19.90
N SER A 6 7.23 -2.00 19.03
CA SER A 6 5.86 -1.52 19.26
C SER A 6 4.82 -2.58 18.96
N GLY A 7 5.22 -3.76 18.44
CA GLY A 7 4.33 -4.83 18.01
C GLY A 7 3.58 -4.52 16.74
N ARG A 8 3.92 -3.44 16.05
CA ARG A 8 3.24 -3.02 14.82
C ARG A 8 4.11 -3.24 13.60
N THR A 9 3.69 -4.17 12.77
CA THR A 9 4.30 -4.47 11.49
C THR A 9 3.18 -4.53 10.46
N SER A 10 3.40 -3.92 9.31
CA SER A 10 2.47 -4.01 8.17
C SER A 10 3.12 -4.76 7.03
N ALA A 11 2.29 -5.43 6.26
CA ALA A 11 2.71 -6.12 5.05
C ALA A 11 1.88 -5.61 3.87
N GLY A 12 2.52 -5.36 2.76
CA GLY A 12 1.83 -4.77 1.61
C GLY A 12 2.40 -5.20 0.27
N ILE A 13 1.71 -4.78 -0.77
CA ILE A 13 2.04 -5.11 -2.16
C ILE A 13 2.30 -3.85 -2.95
N LEU A 14 3.42 -3.83 -3.67
CA LEU A 14 3.68 -2.83 -4.69
C LEU A 14 3.41 -3.47 -6.05
N LEU A 15 2.20 -3.23 -6.57
CA LEU A 15 1.81 -3.72 -7.89
C LEU A 15 2.41 -2.81 -8.95
N TRP A 16 2.99 -3.43 -10.00
CA TRP A 16 3.63 -2.68 -11.07
C TRP A 16 3.27 -3.23 -12.44
N ARG A 17 3.37 -2.36 -13.43
CA ARG A 17 3.14 -2.71 -14.83
C ARG A 17 4.00 -1.83 -15.73
N HIS A 18 4.17 -2.26 -16.98
CA HIS A 18 4.66 -1.38 -18.03
C HIS A 18 3.49 -0.91 -18.88
N ARG A 19 3.41 0.38 -19.12
CA ARG A 19 2.41 0.97 -20.00
C ARG A 19 3.06 2.10 -20.81
N ASN A 20 2.91 2.04 -22.15
CA ASN A 20 3.54 3.01 -23.05
C ASN A 20 5.05 3.12 -22.78
N HIS A 21 5.70 1.97 -22.60
CA HIS A 21 7.14 1.85 -22.31
C HIS A 21 7.59 2.51 -20.99
N ARG A 22 6.65 2.79 -20.09
CA ARG A 22 6.96 3.35 -18.78
C ARG A 22 6.57 2.39 -17.68
N LEU A 23 7.42 2.32 -16.68
CA LEU A 23 7.12 1.58 -15.46
C LEU A 23 6.15 2.40 -14.61
N GLU A 24 5.04 1.77 -14.26
CA GLU A 24 4.03 2.38 -13.37
C GLU A 24 3.82 1.51 -12.15
N VAL A 25 3.50 2.16 -11.05
CA VAL A 25 3.16 1.49 -9.79
C VAL A 25 1.80 1.96 -9.30
N LEU A 26 1.09 1.07 -8.60
CA LEU A 26 -0.22 1.36 -8.04
C LEU A 26 -0.05 1.81 -6.59
N LEU A 27 -0.56 2.98 -6.29
CA LEU A 27 -0.55 3.53 -4.93
C LEU A 27 -1.98 3.77 -4.45
N ALA A 28 -2.14 3.77 -3.14
CA ALA A 28 -3.42 3.93 -2.46
C ALA A 28 -3.46 5.24 -1.69
N HIS A 29 -4.62 5.90 -1.75
CA HIS A 29 -4.89 7.10 -0.98
C HIS A 29 -5.79 6.75 0.20
N GLN A 30 -5.36 7.12 1.40
CA GLN A 30 -6.13 6.84 2.61
C GLN A 30 -7.46 7.59 2.59
N GLY A 31 -8.51 6.88 2.97
CA GLY A 31 -9.86 7.44 3.02
C GLY A 31 -10.18 8.08 4.37
N GLY A 32 -11.26 8.83 4.37
CA GLY A 32 -11.75 9.50 5.56
C GLY A 32 -11.43 10.99 5.59
N PRO A 33 -12.11 11.72 6.49
CA PRO A 33 -12.05 13.18 6.49
C PRO A 33 -10.69 13.75 6.85
N GLN A 34 -9.86 12.98 7.57
CA GLN A 34 -8.52 13.42 7.96
C GLN A 34 -7.56 13.47 6.77
N TRP A 35 -7.85 12.74 5.70
CA TRP A 35 -6.92 12.53 4.58
C TRP A 35 -7.43 13.08 3.26
N VAL A 36 -8.70 13.50 3.18
CA VAL A 36 -9.38 13.86 1.93
C VAL A 36 -8.63 14.91 1.12
N ASN A 37 -7.99 15.88 1.78
CA ASN A 37 -7.26 16.97 1.13
C ASN A 37 -5.74 16.76 1.10
N LYS A 38 -5.25 15.59 1.50
CA LYS A 38 -3.83 15.28 1.50
C LYS A 38 -3.45 14.64 0.17
N ASP A 39 -2.28 14.96 -0.33
CA ASP A 39 -1.78 14.43 -1.59
C ASP A 39 -0.28 14.12 -1.49
N LEU A 40 0.59 15.04 -1.89
CA LEU A 40 2.03 14.79 -1.91
C LEU A 40 2.55 14.28 -0.56
N GLY A 41 3.27 13.14 -0.59
CA GLY A 41 3.81 12.55 0.62
C GLY A 41 2.79 11.81 1.48
N HIS A 42 1.57 11.61 0.98
CA HIS A 42 0.50 10.98 1.77
C HIS A 42 -0.07 9.70 1.15
N TRP A 43 0.42 9.30 -0.01
CA TRP A 43 0.04 8.03 -0.62
C TRP A 43 0.88 6.90 -0.04
N THR A 44 0.37 5.70 -0.12
CA THR A 44 1.00 4.51 0.44
C THR A 44 0.82 3.32 -0.51
N ILE A 45 1.65 2.30 -0.35
CA ILE A 45 1.32 1.01 -0.96
C ILE A 45 0.11 0.43 -0.22
N PRO A 46 -0.77 -0.33 -0.90
CA PRO A 46 -1.82 -1.07 -0.20
C PRO A 46 -1.19 -2.02 0.82
N LYS A 47 -1.56 -1.88 2.08
CA LYS A 47 -0.96 -2.65 3.18
C LYS A 47 -1.87 -2.68 4.38
N GLY A 48 -1.63 -3.64 5.27
CA GLY A 48 -2.33 -3.69 6.54
C GLY A 48 -1.48 -4.32 7.62
N GLU A 49 -1.91 -4.15 8.86
CA GLU A 49 -1.19 -4.64 10.01
C GLU A 49 -1.23 -6.15 10.09
N VAL A 50 -0.08 -6.72 10.45
CA VAL A 50 0.09 -8.15 10.67
C VAL A 50 -0.29 -8.44 12.13
N GLU A 51 -1.24 -9.34 12.31
CA GLU A 51 -1.59 -9.83 13.63
C GLU A 51 -0.68 -10.99 14.00
N GLN A 52 -0.66 -11.32 15.29
CA GLN A 52 0.23 -12.35 15.83
C GLN A 52 0.03 -13.68 15.10
N ALA A 53 1.15 -14.34 14.76
CA ALA A 53 1.20 -15.66 14.13
C ALA A 53 0.74 -15.73 12.67
N GLU A 54 0.45 -14.59 12.04
CA GLU A 54 0.12 -14.59 10.61
C GLU A 54 1.39 -14.62 9.74
N GLU A 55 1.29 -15.28 8.60
CA GLU A 55 2.36 -15.26 7.60
C GLU A 55 2.33 -13.92 6.85
N LEU A 56 3.47 -13.26 6.78
CA LEU A 56 3.57 -11.89 6.25
C LEU A 56 3.08 -11.76 4.81
N VAL A 57 3.49 -12.66 3.93
CA VAL A 57 3.08 -12.59 2.53
C VAL A 57 1.59 -12.83 2.36
N ALA A 58 1.01 -13.69 3.18
CA ALA A 58 -0.43 -13.94 3.16
C ALA A 58 -1.20 -12.70 3.59
N VAL A 59 -0.71 -11.99 4.60
CA VAL A 59 -1.29 -10.72 5.03
C VAL A 59 -1.21 -9.69 3.91
N ALA A 60 -0.06 -9.58 3.25
CA ALA A 60 0.10 -8.64 2.15
C ALA A 60 -0.93 -8.88 1.04
N ARG A 61 -1.15 -10.14 0.65
CA ARG A 61 -2.13 -10.50 -0.36
C ARG A 61 -3.55 -10.19 0.09
N ARG A 62 -3.88 -10.53 1.32
CA ARG A 62 -5.21 -10.28 1.88
C ARG A 62 -5.51 -8.79 1.94
N GLU A 63 -4.60 -8.01 2.47
CA GLU A 63 -4.77 -6.56 2.61
C GLU A 63 -4.90 -5.88 1.24
N PHE A 64 -4.12 -6.33 0.26
CA PHE A 64 -4.26 -5.82 -1.09
C PHE A 64 -5.69 -6.05 -1.62
N ALA A 65 -6.21 -7.25 -1.45
CA ALA A 65 -7.56 -7.58 -1.90
C ALA A 65 -8.63 -6.78 -1.15
N GLU A 66 -8.46 -6.59 0.15
CA GLU A 66 -9.41 -5.82 0.97
C GLU A 66 -9.43 -4.35 0.59
N GLU A 67 -8.26 -3.79 0.26
CA GLU A 67 -8.13 -2.35 -0.02
C GLU A 67 -8.40 -1.98 -1.47
N THR A 68 -8.30 -2.91 -2.39
CA THR A 68 -8.51 -2.64 -3.82
C THR A 68 -9.72 -3.37 -4.41
N GLY A 69 -10.18 -4.43 -3.75
CA GLY A 69 -11.21 -5.31 -4.31
C GLY A 69 -10.69 -6.23 -5.40
N TYR A 70 -9.37 -6.26 -5.62
CA TYR A 70 -8.74 -7.04 -6.67
C TYR A 70 -7.87 -8.14 -6.06
N GLN A 71 -8.12 -9.38 -6.46
CA GLN A 71 -7.34 -10.51 -5.97
C GLN A 71 -6.19 -10.79 -6.91
N LEU A 72 -4.97 -10.76 -6.36
CA LEU A 72 -3.77 -11.05 -7.15
C LEU A 72 -3.78 -12.50 -7.64
N PRO A 73 -3.30 -12.74 -8.88
CA PRO A 73 -3.07 -14.10 -9.33
C PRO A 73 -2.09 -14.84 -8.40
N ASP A 74 -2.19 -16.17 -8.37
CA ASP A 74 -1.27 -16.99 -7.58
C ASP A 74 0.08 -17.10 -8.28
N THR A 75 0.75 -15.96 -8.43
CA THR A 75 2.07 -15.84 -9.03
C THR A 75 3.11 -15.52 -7.97
N PRO A 76 4.37 -15.91 -8.19
CA PRO A 76 5.42 -15.57 -7.24
C PRO A 76 5.54 -14.06 -7.04
N LEU A 77 5.73 -13.65 -5.80
CA LEU A 77 5.99 -12.26 -5.45
C LEU A 77 7.48 -12.08 -5.19
N VAL A 78 7.98 -10.88 -5.46
CA VAL A 78 9.39 -10.55 -5.22
C VAL A 78 9.48 -9.73 -3.95
N GLU A 79 10.25 -10.22 -2.99
CA GLU A 79 10.42 -9.52 -1.71
C GLU A 79 11.23 -8.23 -1.91
N LEU A 80 10.68 -7.11 -1.41
CA LEU A 80 11.34 -5.81 -1.45
C LEU A 80 11.92 -5.40 -0.09
N GLY A 81 11.78 -6.26 0.92
CA GLY A 81 12.32 -6.00 2.25
C GLY A 81 11.46 -5.05 3.06
N GLU A 82 12.08 -4.46 4.06
CA GLU A 82 11.36 -3.65 5.03
C GLU A 82 11.85 -2.21 5.06
N ILE A 83 10.98 -1.31 5.48
CA ILE A 83 11.32 0.07 5.84
C ILE A 83 10.69 0.38 7.19
N ARG A 84 11.21 1.40 7.86
CA ARG A 84 10.63 1.88 9.12
C ARG A 84 10.02 3.25 8.87
N GLN A 85 8.74 3.38 9.17
CA GLN A 85 8.05 4.66 9.08
C GLN A 85 8.42 5.57 10.25
N LYS A 86 8.13 6.85 10.11
CA LYS A 86 8.42 7.87 11.12
C LYS A 86 7.81 7.53 12.48
N SER A 87 6.67 6.87 12.49
CA SER A 87 6.00 6.41 13.71
C SER A 87 6.71 5.26 14.41
N GLY A 88 7.72 4.66 13.79
CA GLY A 88 8.39 3.45 14.27
C GLY A 88 7.84 2.16 13.70
N LYS A 89 6.73 2.23 12.98
CA LYS A 89 6.08 1.06 12.37
C LYS A 89 6.91 0.50 11.23
N LEU A 90 7.11 -0.81 11.23
CA LEU A 90 7.76 -1.51 10.13
C LEU A 90 6.76 -1.79 9.01
N VAL A 91 7.21 -1.65 7.77
CA VAL A 91 6.43 -2.02 6.59
C VAL A 91 7.29 -2.94 5.75
N LEU A 92 6.77 -4.13 5.47
CA LEU A 92 7.39 -5.07 4.55
C LEU A 92 6.58 -5.08 3.26
N ALA A 93 7.27 -5.12 2.13
CA ALA A 93 6.60 -5.08 0.84
C ALA A 93 7.07 -6.19 -0.08
N TRP A 94 6.16 -6.63 -0.93
CA TRP A 94 6.43 -7.54 -2.04
C TRP A 94 5.98 -6.88 -3.33
N ALA A 95 6.75 -7.07 -4.38
CA ALA A 95 6.40 -6.60 -5.70
C ALA A 95 5.60 -7.67 -6.43
N ALA A 96 4.55 -7.24 -7.11
CA ALA A 96 3.76 -8.10 -7.98
C ALA A 96 3.60 -7.41 -9.33
N ARG A 97 3.77 -8.17 -10.41
CA ARG A 97 3.46 -7.66 -11.73
C ARG A 97 2.00 -7.94 -12.03
N GLY A 98 1.27 -6.92 -12.49
CA GLY A 98 -0.12 -7.12 -12.84
C GLY A 98 -0.74 -5.83 -13.33
N ASP A 99 -1.98 -5.94 -13.76
CA ASP A 99 -2.73 -4.81 -14.25
C ASP A 99 -4.15 -4.89 -13.68
N LEU A 100 -4.69 -3.75 -13.34
CA LEU A 100 -6.08 -3.63 -12.91
C LEU A 100 -6.59 -2.26 -13.31
N ASP A 101 -7.91 -2.17 -13.46
CA ASP A 101 -8.56 -0.89 -13.70
C ASP A 101 -8.72 -0.18 -12.35
N ALA A 102 -7.91 0.86 -12.14
CA ALA A 102 -7.92 1.60 -10.87
C ALA A 102 -9.29 2.24 -10.58
N THR A 103 -10.09 2.52 -11.61
CA THR A 103 -11.40 3.13 -11.43
C THR A 103 -12.43 2.18 -10.85
N THR A 104 -12.17 0.86 -10.89
CA THR A 104 -13.08 -0.16 -10.35
C THR A 104 -12.69 -0.62 -8.95
N ALA A 105 -11.65 -0.07 -8.37
CA ALA A 105 -11.19 -0.48 -7.05
C ALA A 105 -12.25 -0.20 -5.98
N VAL A 106 -12.43 -1.17 -5.08
CA VAL A 106 -13.37 -1.06 -3.95
C VAL A 106 -12.64 -1.49 -2.69
N SER A 107 -12.60 -0.62 -1.71
CA SER A 107 -11.93 -0.87 -0.43
C SER A 107 -12.90 -1.32 0.64
N ASN A 108 -12.39 -2.04 1.63
CA ASN A 108 -13.08 -2.24 2.88
C ASN A 108 -13.24 -0.90 3.61
N THR A 109 -14.03 -0.90 4.67
CA THR A 109 -14.40 0.33 5.38
C THR A 109 -14.01 0.24 6.86
N TYR A 110 -13.99 1.41 7.49
CA TYR A 110 -13.82 1.52 8.94
C TYR A 110 -14.80 2.54 9.49
N GLN A 111 -15.02 2.49 10.80
CA GLN A 111 -15.90 3.42 11.49
C GLN A 111 -15.09 4.33 12.42
N MET A 112 -15.48 5.59 12.49
CA MET A 112 -14.91 6.51 13.46
C MET A 112 -15.94 7.55 13.86
N GLU A 113 -15.76 8.11 15.05
CA GLU A 113 -16.57 9.24 15.48
C GLU A 113 -16.19 10.48 14.67
N TRP A 114 -17.18 11.03 13.99
CA TRP A 114 -16.95 12.23 13.19
C TRP A 114 -18.21 13.10 13.14
N PRO A 115 -18.16 14.42 13.33
CA PRO A 115 -16.96 15.16 13.78
C PRO A 115 -16.50 14.73 15.19
N PRO A 116 -15.26 15.09 15.56
CA PRO A 116 -14.77 14.75 16.90
C PRO A 116 -15.75 15.22 17.98
N ARG A 117 -15.98 14.36 18.98
CA ARG A 117 -16.85 14.63 20.13
C ARG A 117 -18.31 14.87 19.76
N SER A 118 -18.74 14.45 18.58
CA SER A 118 -20.13 14.61 18.13
C SER A 118 -21.06 13.52 18.65
N GLY A 119 -20.48 12.38 19.07
CA GLY A 119 -21.27 11.20 19.40
C GLY A 119 -21.79 10.43 18.19
N ARG A 120 -21.49 10.90 16.97
CA ARG A 120 -21.91 10.26 15.72
C ARG A 120 -20.80 9.39 15.16
N VAL A 121 -21.14 8.13 14.83
CA VAL A 121 -20.23 7.20 14.18
C VAL A 121 -20.51 7.19 12.70
N GLU A 122 -19.49 7.48 11.90
CA GLU A 122 -19.58 7.50 10.44
C GLU A 122 -18.68 6.40 9.87
N THR A 123 -19.07 5.90 8.69
CA THR A 123 -18.31 4.86 7.98
C THR A 123 -17.55 5.48 6.82
N PHE A 124 -16.27 5.16 6.71
CA PHE A 124 -15.40 5.67 5.65
C PHE A 124 -14.65 4.50 5.00
N PRO A 125 -14.30 4.62 3.71
CA PRO A 125 -13.42 3.61 3.11
C PRO A 125 -12.02 3.70 3.69
N GLU A 126 -11.36 2.57 3.87
CA GLU A 126 -9.94 2.55 4.27
C GLU A 126 -9.09 3.24 3.21
N ILE A 127 -9.38 2.98 1.94
CA ILE A 127 -8.74 3.59 0.79
C ILE A 127 -9.85 4.23 -0.05
N ASP A 128 -9.75 5.52 -0.32
CA ASP A 128 -10.79 6.20 -1.11
C ASP A 128 -10.52 6.10 -2.61
N ARG A 129 -9.28 5.87 -3.02
CA ARG A 129 -8.94 5.63 -4.42
C ARG A 129 -7.55 5.01 -4.53
N VAL A 130 -7.33 4.32 -5.64
CA VAL A 130 -6.01 3.89 -6.06
C VAL A 130 -5.73 4.47 -7.44
N GLU A 131 -4.46 4.74 -7.74
CA GLU A 131 -4.07 5.30 -9.03
C GLU A 131 -2.72 4.75 -9.46
N TRP A 132 -2.55 4.66 -10.77
CA TRP A 132 -1.26 4.30 -11.36
C TRP A 132 -0.40 5.55 -11.52
N PHE A 133 0.85 5.45 -11.10
CA PHE A 133 1.82 6.53 -11.21
C PHE A 133 3.10 6.04 -11.86
N THR A 134 3.74 6.91 -12.65
CA THR A 134 5.12 6.67 -13.06
C THR A 134 6.01 6.72 -11.82
N LEU A 135 7.22 6.19 -11.91
CA LEU A 135 8.13 6.23 -10.75
C LEU A 135 8.44 7.65 -10.29
N ASN A 136 8.61 8.58 -11.22
CA ASN A 136 8.86 9.98 -10.85
C ASN A 136 7.68 10.59 -10.10
N GLN A 137 6.47 10.30 -10.54
CA GLN A 137 5.27 10.75 -9.82
C GLN A 137 5.17 10.08 -8.46
N ALA A 138 5.40 8.77 -8.41
CA ALA A 138 5.30 7.98 -7.17
C ALA A 138 6.27 8.48 -6.10
N ARG A 139 7.47 8.91 -6.49
CA ARG A 139 8.45 9.45 -5.53
C ARG A 139 7.91 10.67 -4.78
N ARG A 140 7.08 11.47 -5.43
CA ARG A 140 6.48 12.66 -4.80
C ARG A 140 5.21 12.32 -4.05
N LYS A 141 4.48 11.31 -4.49
CA LYS A 141 3.19 10.92 -3.89
C LYS A 141 3.35 10.10 -2.62
N LEU A 142 4.30 9.17 -2.60
CA LEU A 142 4.48 8.25 -1.48
C LEU A 142 4.94 8.96 -0.20
N LYS A 143 4.50 8.40 0.92
CA LYS A 143 5.12 8.71 2.22
C LYS A 143 6.62 8.53 2.07
N ALA A 144 7.39 9.51 2.58
CA ALA A 144 8.84 9.54 2.36
C ALA A 144 9.53 8.23 2.76
N ALA A 145 9.12 7.63 3.86
CA ALA A 145 9.73 6.39 4.34
C ALA A 145 9.53 5.21 3.39
N GLN A 146 8.52 5.24 2.53
CA GLN A 146 8.24 4.15 1.58
C GLN A 146 8.93 4.34 0.22
N VAL A 147 9.50 5.52 -0.04
CA VAL A 147 10.16 5.80 -1.33
C VAL A 147 11.25 4.78 -1.68
N PRO A 148 12.06 4.27 -0.73
CA PRO A 148 13.07 3.25 -1.05
C PRO A 148 12.50 1.99 -1.72
N PHE A 149 11.23 1.67 -1.53
CA PHE A 149 10.62 0.53 -2.22
C PHE A 149 10.67 0.69 -3.75
N LEU A 150 10.60 1.93 -4.24
CA LEU A 150 10.66 2.19 -5.68
C LEU A 150 12.03 1.85 -6.26
N ASP A 151 13.10 2.20 -5.54
CA ASP A 151 14.45 1.87 -5.96
C ASP A 151 14.69 0.36 -5.92
N ARG A 152 14.18 -0.29 -4.90
CA ARG A 152 14.29 -1.75 -4.76
C ARG A 152 13.50 -2.47 -5.85
N LEU A 153 12.35 -1.93 -6.23
CA LEU A 153 11.57 -2.46 -7.36
C LEU A 153 12.36 -2.37 -8.66
N GLN A 154 12.95 -1.20 -8.95
CA GLN A 154 13.76 -1.03 -10.16
C GLN A 154 14.91 -2.03 -10.21
N ALA A 155 15.60 -2.21 -9.08
CA ALA A 155 16.71 -3.16 -8.99
C ALA A 155 16.22 -4.59 -9.22
N ALA A 156 15.08 -4.96 -8.66
CA ALA A 156 14.50 -6.30 -8.83
C ALA A 156 14.12 -6.58 -10.29
N ILE A 157 13.52 -5.60 -10.95
CA ILE A 157 13.13 -5.73 -12.36
C ILE A 157 14.37 -5.83 -13.24
N ALA A 158 15.39 -5.03 -12.99
CA ALA A 158 16.65 -5.07 -13.75
C ALA A 158 17.37 -6.41 -13.58
N ALA A 159 17.33 -7.00 -12.40
CA ALA A 159 17.99 -8.28 -12.11
C ALA A 159 17.29 -9.46 -12.81
N ASP A 160 16.01 -9.31 -13.14
CA ASP A 160 15.20 -10.36 -13.76
C ASP A 160 15.33 -10.39 -15.30
N ARG A 161 16.18 -9.56 -15.87
CA ARG A 161 16.43 -9.52 -17.31
C ARG A 161 17.58 -10.40 -17.73
#